data_211657adb8645448f95c9f4eeab1ecfb
#
_entry.id   211657adb8645448f95c9f4eeab1ecfb
#
_cell.length_a   1.000
_cell.length_b   1.000
_cell.length_c   1.000
_cell.angle_alpha   90.00
_cell.angle_beta   90.00
_cell.angle_gamma   90.00
#
_symmetry.space_group_name_H-M   'P 1'
#
loop_
_entity.id
_entity.type
_entity.pdbx_description
1 polymer ?
#
loop_
_entity_poly.entity_id
_entity_poly.type
_entity_poly.pdbx_seq_one_letter_code
_entity_poly.pdbx_strand_id
1 'polypeptide(L)'
;PYANGPIHLGHMLEHIQSDIFVRFNRAIGNKVFYVCGDDCHGTPVMIKAGQMGITPEQMIEITSKDHAEDLKGFLVNYDNYYRTHSKENHEISSYMYEKAKENGYIKTETISQLYDPEKNMFLPDRFVKGTCPKCGAKDQYGDNCEVCGATYSPTELKDAYSVVSGAKPVLKESLHYFFDLPKAKDFLHDYIKNSGVIQTEMANKLEEWFTQGLKPWDISRDSPYFGFKIPGTEDKY
;
A
#
# COMPACT_ATOMS: atom_id res chain seq x y z
N PRO A 1 -10.55 -0.39 5.64
CA PRO A 1 -10.76 0.55 4.51
C PRO A 1 -9.56 1.47 4.33
N TYR A 2 -9.45 2.14 3.16
CA TYR A 2 -8.42 3.14 2.91
C TYR A 2 -8.96 4.54 3.25
N ALA A 3 -8.22 5.29 4.07
CA ALA A 3 -8.70 6.54 4.68
C ALA A 3 -8.64 7.76 3.73
N ASN A 4 -8.99 7.59 2.45
CA ASN A 4 -9.01 8.66 1.44
C ASN A 4 -10.41 9.06 0.95
N GLY A 5 -11.46 8.45 1.48
CA GLY A 5 -12.84 8.71 1.11
C GLY A 5 -13.85 7.82 1.84
N PRO A 6 -15.14 8.01 1.58
CA PRO A 6 -16.21 7.27 2.25
C PRO A 6 -16.20 5.77 1.93
N ILE A 7 -16.80 5.00 2.81
CA ILE A 7 -17.10 3.58 2.57
C ILE A 7 -18.12 3.45 1.43
N HIS A 8 -17.95 2.42 0.62
CA HIS A 8 -18.90 2.04 -0.44
C HIS A 8 -19.36 0.59 -0.29
N LEU A 9 -20.31 0.17 -1.09
CA LEU A 9 -20.92 -1.16 -1.01
C LEU A 9 -19.90 -2.31 -1.09
N GLY A 10 -18.82 -2.16 -1.83
CA GLY A 10 -17.73 -3.15 -1.89
C GLY A 10 -17.07 -3.37 -0.54
N HIS A 11 -16.76 -2.29 0.19
CA HIS A 11 -16.24 -2.40 1.55
C HIS A 11 -17.27 -3.04 2.50
N MET A 12 -18.53 -2.58 2.43
CA MET A 12 -19.60 -3.08 3.29
C MET A 12 -19.81 -4.58 3.17
N LEU A 13 -19.70 -5.13 1.96
CA LEU A 13 -19.86 -6.56 1.73
C LEU A 13 -18.87 -7.38 2.57
N GLU A 14 -17.60 -7.04 2.55
CA GLU A 14 -16.54 -7.74 3.29
C GLU A 14 -16.73 -7.61 4.81
N HIS A 15 -17.04 -6.41 5.28
CA HIS A 15 -17.26 -6.16 6.70
C HIS A 15 -18.48 -6.90 7.26
N ILE A 16 -19.60 -6.90 6.52
CA ILE A 16 -20.82 -7.62 6.91
C ILE A 16 -20.60 -9.14 6.90
N GLN A 17 -19.96 -9.69 5.87
CA GLN A 17 -19.66 -11.12 5.81
C GLN A 17 -18.76 -11.54 6.97
N SER A 18 -17.75 -10.76 7.30
CA SER A 18 -16.86 -11.01 8.43
C SER A 18 -17.62 -10.93 9.76
N ASP A 19 -18.52 -9.96 9.94
CA ASP A 19 -19.32 -9.81 11.15
C ASP A 19 -20.28 -11.01 11.34
N ILE A 20 -20.91 -11.49 10.26
CA ILE A 20 -21.74 -12.69 10.29
C ILE A 20 -20.92 -13.90 10.75
N PHE A 21 -19.73 -14.10 10.20
CA PHE A 21 -18.83 -15.18 10.59
C PHE A 21 -18.43 -15.08 12.07
N VAL A 22 -18.13 -13.90 12.56
CA VAL A 22 -17.77 -13.65 13.97
C VAL A 22 -18.95 -13.96 14.89
N ARG A 23 -20.15 -13.46 14.57
CA ARG A 23 -21.39 -13.73 15.35
C ARG A 23 -21.69 -15.22 15.41
N PHE A 24 -21.60 -15.92 14.27
CA PHE A 24 -21.80 -17.36 14.23
C PHE A 24 -20.83 -18.09 15.15
N ASN A 25 -19.53 -17.79 15.05
CA ASN A 25 -18.53 -18.45 15.88
C ASN A 25 -18.71 -18.17 17.37
N ARG A 26 -19.08 -16.96 17.75
CA ARG A 26 -19.44 -16.63 19.15
C ARG A 26 -20.66 -17.37 19.61
N ALA A 27 -21.69 -17.52 18.76
CA ALA A 27 -22.94 -18.24 19.09
C ALA A 27 -22.73 -19.74 19.37
N ILE A 28 -21.72 -20.36 18.71
CA ILE A 28 -21.33 -21.76 18.96
C ILE A 28 -20.26 -21.91 20.06
N GLY A 29 -19.96 -20.83 20.80
CA GLY A 29 -19.08 -20.87 21.98
C GLY A 29 -17.62 -20.60 21.72
N ASN A 30 -17.21 -20.23 20.50
CA ASN A 30 -15.81 -19.88 20.22
C ASN A 30 -15.48 -18.49 20.76
N LYS A 31 -14.26 -18.33 21.28
CA LYS A 31 -13.70 -17.02 21.60
C LYS A 31 -13.16 -16.38 20.33
N VAL A 32 -13.75 -15.26 19.91
CA VAL A 32 -13.38 -14.56 18.68
C VAL A 32 -13.14 -13.10 18.98
N PHE A 33 -12.00 -12.58 18.52
CA PHE A 33 -11.69 -11.15 18.48
C PHE A 33 -11.90 -10.64 17.06
N TYR A 34 -12.70 -9.61 16.91
CA TYR A 34 -12.95 -8.95 15.64
C TYR A 34 -12.33 -7.57 15.64
N VAL A 35 -11.25 -7.40 14.91
CA VAL A 35 -10.48 -6.16 14.85
C VAL A 35 -10.37 -5.68 13.43
N CYS A 36 -10.33 -4.36 13.26
CA CYS A 36 -10.11 -3.71 11.98
C CYS A 36 -9.41 -2.37 12.19
N GLY A 37 -8.81 -1.84 11.12
CA GLY A 37 -8.24 -0.50 11.13
C GLY A 37 -8.20 0.10 9.74
N ASP A 38 -8.29 1.43 9.69
CA ASP A 38 -8.11 2.16 8.44
C ASP A 38 -6.64 2.13 7.99
N ASP A 39 -6.44 1.91 6.71
CA ASP A 39 -5.17 2.16 6.03
C ASP A 39 -5.03 3.65 5.77
N CYS A 40 -4.08 4.29 6.46
CA CYS A 40 -4.03 5.75 6.57
C CYS A 40 -2.92 6.41 5.77
N HIS A 41 -1.96 5.65 5.25
CA HIS A 41 -0.75 6.23 4.68
C HIS A 41 -0.81 6.33 3.16
N GLY A 42 0.05 7.18 2.62
CA GLY A 42 0.29 7.23 1.19
C GLY A 42 -0.19 8.49 0.50
N THR A 43 0.19 8.55 -0.75
CA THR A 43 -0.02 9.68 -1.65
C THR A 43 -1.49 10.05 -1.88
N PRO A 44 -2.44 9.11 -2.03
CA PRO A 44 -3.84 9.47 -2.23
C PRO A 44 -4.45 10.24 -1.06
N VAL A 45 -4.05 9.93 0.18
CA VAL A 45 -4.46 10.69 1.37
C VAL A 45 -3.92 12.11 1.32
N MET A 46 -2.64 12.28 0.95
CA MET A 46 -2.00 13.60 0.80
C MET A 46 -2.71 14.47 -0.25
N ILE A 47 -3.03 13.88 -1.43
CA ILE A 47 -3.76 14.60 -2.49
C ILE A 47 -5.11 15.06 -1.99
N LYS A 48 -5.87 14.15 -1.40
CA LYS A 48 -7.22 14.45 -0.92
C LYS A 48 -7.22 15.52 0.16
N ALA A 49 -6.30 15.43 1.12
CA ALA A 49 -6.10 16.44 2.15
C ALA A 49 -5.76 17.82 1.54
N GLY A 50 -4.84 17.85 0.56
CA GLY A 50 -4.48 19.08 -0.16
C GLY A 50 -5.67 19.70 -0.92
N GLN A 51 -6.49 18.88 -1.57
CA GLN A 51 -7.73 19.35 -2.24
C GLN A 51 -8.74 19.94 -1.26
N MET A 52 -8.79 19.43 -0.03
CA MET A 52 -9.66 19.93 1.04
C MET A 52 -9.05 21.09 1.83
N GLY A 53 -7.78 21.44 1.61
CA GLY A 53 -7.08 22.50 2.35
C GLY A 53 -6.79 22.13 3.82
N ILE A 54 -6.65 20.85 4.13
CA ILE A 54 -6.38 20.33 5.48
C ILE A 54 -5.11 19.48 5.49
N THR A 55 -4.63 19.08 6.67
CA THR A 55 -3.48 18.16 6.77
C THR A 55 -3.91 16.70 6.56
N PRO A 56 -2.97 15.80 6.15
CA PRO A 56 -3.25 14.38 6.06
C PRO A 56 -3.77 13.78 7.39
N GLU A 57 -3.24 14.22 8.53
CA GLU A 57 -3.69 13.79 9.85
C GLU A 57 -5.15 14.17 10.11
N GLN A 58 -5.53 15.39 9.76
CA GLN A 58 -6.94 15.85 9.86
C GLN A 58 -7.85 15.04 8.93
N MET A 59 -7.37 14.73 7.72
CA MET A 59 -8.12 13.93 6.75
C MET A 59 -8.43 12.54 7.29
N ILE A 60 -7.42 11.84 7.79
CA ILE A 60 -7.62 10.48 8.33
C ILE A 60 -8.47 10.48 9.61
N GLU A 61 -8.38 11.52 10.43
CA GLU A 61 -9.23 11.66 11.62
C GLU A 61 -10.71 11.74 11.26
N ILE A 62 -11.05 12.59 10.29
CA ILE A 62 -12.43 12.74 9.79
C ILE A 62 -12.90 11.43 9.17
N THR A 63 -12.11 10.88 8.24
CA THR A 63 -12.49 9.68 7.49
C THR A 63 -12.65 8.46 8.40
N SER A 64 -11.73 8.24 9.35
CA SER A 64 -11.84 7.11 10.28
C SER A 64 -13.08 7.20 11.17
N LYS A 65 -13.47 8.41 11.56
CA LYS A 65 -14.71 8.62 12.31
C LYS A 65 -15.94 8.27 11.48
N ASP A 66 -16.00 8.77 10.25
CA ASP A 66 -17.10 8.48 9.32
C ASP A 66 -17.21 6.98 9.04
N HIS A 67 -16.07 6.29 8.78
CA HIS A 67 -16.05 4.85 8.57
C HIS A 67 -16.60 4.08 9.79
N ALA A 68 -16.18 4.44 11.00
CA ALA A 68 -16.64 3.80 12.22
C ALA A 68 -18.16 4.01 12.43
N GLU A 69 -18.67 5.21 12.14
CA GLU A 69 -20.09 5.52 12.24
C GLU A 69 -20.92 4.76 11.19
N ASP A 70 -20.47 4.70 9.95
CA ASP A 70 -21.11 3.96 8.87
C ASP A 70 -21.20 2.45 9.18
N LEU A 71 -20.08 1.85 9.59
CA LEU A 71 -20.02 0.43 9.94
C LEU A 71 -20.93 0.11 11.12
N LYS A 72 -20.97 0.97 12.14
CA LYS A 72 -21.89 0.84 13.26
C LYS A 72 -23.35 0.95 12.83
N GLY A 73 -23.67 1.84 11.87
CA GLY A 73 -25.00 1.99 11.29
C GLY A 73 -25.51 0.70 10.63
N PHE A 74 -24.60 -0.12 10.08
CA PHE A 74 -24.91 -1.45 9.55
C PHE A 74 -24.76 -2.58 10.57
N LEU A 75 -24.69 -2.27 11.86
CA LEU A 75 -24.59 -3.22 12.97
C LEU A 75 -23.31 -4.08 12.95
N VAL A 76 -22.27 -3.65 12.25
CA VAL A 76 -20.95 -4.29 12.29
C VAL A 76 -20.27 -3.88 13.60
N ASN A 77 -19.93 -4.86 14.44
CA ASN A 77 -19.38 -4.62 15.77
C ASN A 77 -17.97 -5.18 15.90
N TYR A 78 -17.00 -4.28 15.88
CA TYR A 78 -15.60 -4.60 16.19
C TYR A 78 -15.33 -4.59 17.70
N ASP A 79 -14.46 -5.48 18.16
CA ASP A 79 -13.89 -5.36 19.51
C ASP A 79 -12.91 -4.19 19.57
N ASN A 80 -12.21 -3.92 18.46
CA ASN A 80 -11.37 -2.74 18.30
C ASN A 80 -11.39 -2.30 16.83
N TYR A 81 -11.79 -1.06 16.59
CA TYR A 81 -11.62 -0.37 15.31
C TYR A 81 -10.60 0.74 15.49
N TYR A 82 -9.50 0.69 14.73
CA TYR A 82 -8.39 1.60 14.93
C TYR A 82 -7.84 2.11 13.57
N ARG A 83 -6.58 2.48 13.50
CA ARG A 83 -5.94 3.01 12.29
C ARG A 83 -4.46 2.69 12.23
N THR A 84 -3.91 2.57 11.02
CA THR A 84 -2.50 2.29 10.81
C THR A 84 -1.60 3.48 11.19
N HIS A 85 -2.10 4.72 11.12
CA HIS A 85 -1.38 5.90 11.62
C HIS A 85 -1.59 6.04 13.15
N SER A 86 -0.86 5.23 13.90
CA SER A 86 -0.89 5.21 15.36
C SER A 86 0.51 5.07 15.94
N LYS A 87 0.66 5.47 17.19
CA LYS A 87 1.94 5.32 17.90
C LYS A 87 2.35 3.85 18.03
N GLU A 88 1.41 2.99 18.37
CA GLU A 88 1.62 1.56 18.53
C GLU A 88 2.09 0.91 17.23
N ASN A 89 1.44 1.24 16.12
CA ASN A 89 1.85 0.71 14.83
C ASN A 89 3.23 1.26 14.40
N HIS A 90 3.54 2.52 14.70
CA HIS A 90 4.86 3.08 14.44
C HIS A 90 5.96 2.34 15.22
N GLU A 91 5.73 2.09 16.50
CA GLU A 91 6.69 1.36 17.36
C GLU A 91 6.91 -0.08 16.85
N ILE A 92 5.82 -0.79 16.52
CA ILE A 92 5.90 -2.18 16.05
C ILE A 92 6.51 -2.28 14.66
N SER A 93 6.12 -1.44 13.71
CA SER A 93 6.68 -1.47 12.36
C SER A 93 8.16 -1.09 12.35
N SER A 94 8.57 -0.11 13.17
CA SER A 94 9.97 0.23 13.35
C SER A 94 10.77 -0.92 13.93
N TYR A 95 10.25 -1.57 14.97
CA TYR A 95 10.87 -2.77 15.56
C TYR A 95 11.01 -3.91 14.54
N MET A 96 9.96 -4.18 13.75
CA MET A 96 10.01 -5.21 12.71
C MET A 96 11.05 -4.89 11.62
N TYR A 97 11.14 -3.63 11.20
CA TYR A 97 12.17 -3.18 10.27
C TYR A 97 13.57 -3.40 10.81
N GLU A 98 13.83 -2.98 12.06
CA GLU A 98 15.15 -3.17 12.69
C GLU A 98 15.51 -4.65 12.80
N LYS A 99 14.57 -5.51 13.20
CA LYS A 99 14.79 -6.97 13.23
C LYS A 99 15.04 -7.55 11.84
N ALA A 100 14.33 -7.12 10.83
CA ALA A 100 14.60 -7.54 9.45
C ALA A 100 16.00 -7.11 9.01
N LYS A 101 16.44 -5.90 9.36
CA LYS A 101 17.77 -5.37 9.08
C LYS A 101 18.86 -6.13 9.81
N GLU A 102 18.71 -6.37 11.11
CA GLU A 102 19.64 -7.16 11.94
C GLU A 102 19.84 -8.58 11.37
N ASN A 103 18.78 -9.18 10.84
CA ASN A 103 18.83 -10.51 10.24
C ASN A 103 19.26 -10.50 8.74
N GLY A 104 19.65 -9.33 8.22
CA GLY A 104 20.16 -9.19 6.86
C GLY A 104 19.11 -9.36 5.76
N TYR A 105 17.84 -9.08 6.05
CA TYR A 105 16.76 -9.05 5.05
C TYR A 105 16.54 -7.67 4.42
N ILE A 106 17.24 -6.65 4.90
CA ILE A 106 17.17 -5.31 4.31
C ILE A 106 18.41 -5.05 3.48
N LYS A 107 18.21 -4.63 2.25
CA LYS A 107 19.26 -4.17 1.35
C LYS A 107 18.92 -2.81 0.78
N THR A 108 19.91 -2.10 0.25
CA THR A 108 19.75 -0.81 -0.40
C THR A 108 20.17 -0.89 -1.85
N GLU A 109 19.40 -0.21 -2.70
CA GLU A 109 19.74 -0.06 -4.12
C GLU A 109 19.43 1.39 -4.55
N THR A 110 20.26 1.93 -5.43
CA THR A 110 19.97 3.21 -6.08
C THR A 110 19.10 2.95 -7.30
N ILE A 111 17.93 3.57 -7.33
CA ILE A 111 16.99 3.46 -8.45
C ILE A 111 16.76 4.80 -9.12
N SER A 112 16.46 4.78 -10.42
CA SER A 112 16.07 5.96 -11.17
C SER A 112 14.56 6.09 -11.20
N GLN A 113 14.05 7.23 -10.78
CA GLN A 113 12.63 7.54 -10.73
C GLN A 113 12.33 8.85 -11.45
N LEU A 114 11.06 9.03 -11.83
CA LEU A 114 10.59 10.31 -12.34
C LEU A 114 10.45 11.32 -11.21
N TYR A 115 10.92 12.52 -11.46
CA TYR A 115 10.98 13.63 -10.50
C TYR A 115 10.33 14.86 -11.11
N ASP A 116 9.48 15.52 -10.35
CA ASP A 116 8.88 16.81 -10.73
C ASP A 116 9.79 17.96 -10.29
N PRO A 117 10.42 18.69 -11.24
CA PRO A 117 11.33 19.76 -10.90
C PRO A 117 10.62 21.02 -10.36
N GLU A 118 9.33 21.21 -10.65
CA GLU A 118 8.55 22.35 -10.16
C GLU A 118 8.07 22.15 -8.72
N LYS A 119 7.70 20.92 -8.38
CA LYS A 119 7.23 20.56 -7.03
C LYS A 119 8.33 20.02 -6.12
N ASN A 120 9.53 19.80 -6.68
CA ASN A 120 10.68 19.24 -5.98
C ASN A 120 10.35 17.91 -5.28
N MET A 121 9.69 16.98 -6.00
CA MET A 121 9.27 15.70 -5.44
C MET A 121 9.41 14.56 -6.44
N PHE A 122 9.70 13.36 -5.94
CA PHE A 122 9.58 12.15 -6.73
C PHE A 122 8.12 11.84 -7.02
N LEU A 123 7.86 11.29 -8.20
CA LEU A 123 6.51 11.02 -8.67
C LEU A 123 6.18 9.53 -8.53
N PRO A 124 5.33 9.15 -7.58
CA PRO A 124 4.71 7.82 -7.58
C PRO A 124 3.94 7.55 -8.87
N ASP A 125 3.72 6.30 -9.21
CA ASP A 125 3.13 5.86 -10.47
C ASP A 125 1.82 6.59 -10.81
N ARG A 126 0.99 6.88 -9.80
CA ARG A 126 -0.30 7.60 -9.96
C ARG A 126 -0.15 9.11 -10.12
N PHE A 127 1.04 9.64 -9.95
CA PHE A 127 1.36 11.06 -10.20
C PHE A 127 1.95 11.33 -11.57
N VAL A 128 2.14 10.28 -12.36
CA VAL A 128 2.61 10.37 -13.74
C VAL A 128 1.50 9.93 -14.67
N LYS A 129 1.27 10.70 -15.71
CA LYS A 129 0.46 10.30 -16.86
C LYS A 129 1.23 10.50 -18.14
N GLY A 130 0.82 9.76 -19.16
CA GLY A 130 1.43 9.87 -20.48
C GLY A 130 0.78 8.96 -21.50
N THR A 131 1.47 8.73 -22.59
CA THR A 131 1.00 7.85 -23.67
C THR A 131 1.50 6.43 -23.43
N CYS A 132 0.59 5.46 -23.44
CA CYS A 132 0.91 4.04 -23.27
C CYS A 132 1.97 3.58 -24.30
N PRO A 133 3.07 2.94 -23.86
CA PRO A 133 4.12 2.48 -24.77
C PRO A 133 3.67 1.32 -25.67
N LYS A 134 2.60 0.58 -25.30
CA LYS A 134 2.10 -0.60 -26.02
C LYS A 134 1.05 -0.25 -27.06
N CYS A 135 -0.03 0.44 -26.68
CA CYS A 135 -1.16 0.71 -27.58
C CYS A 135 -1.29 2.17 -28.04
N GLY A 136 -0.51 3.09 -27.48
CA GLY A 136 -0.56 4.51 -27.85
C GLY A 136 -1.73 5.30 -27.26
N ALA A 137 -2.51 4.72 -26.34
CA ALA A 137 -3.58 5.43 -25.64
C ALA A 137 -2.99 6.56 -24.78
N LYS A 138 -3.58 7.75 -24.84
CA LYS A 138 -3.17 8.94 -24.08
C LYS A 138 -3.68 8.90 -22.64
N ASP A 139 -3.10 9.72 -21.78
CA ASP A 139 -3.52 9.97 -20.40
C ASP A 139 -3.55 8.72 -19.51
N GLN A 140 -2.68 7.75 -19.79
CA GLN A 140 -2.55 6.53 -18.99
C GLN A 140 -1.63 6.76 -17.80
N TYR A 141 -1.93 6.10 -16.68
CA TYR A 141 -1.10 6.17 -15.47
C TYR A 141 0.25 5.45 -15.62
N GLY A 142 1.18 5.74 -14.70
CA GLY A 142 2.55 5.26 -14.76
C GLY A 142 2.76 3.76 -14.57
N ASP A 143 1.76 3.05 -14.06
CA ASP A 143 1.84 1.62 -13.72
C ASP A 143 1.09 0.71 -14.70
N ASN A 144 0.00 1.21 -15.32
CA ASN A 144 -0.84 0.40 -16.18
C ASN A 144 -1.62 1.23 -17.22
N CYS A 145 -2.05 0.57 -18.27
CA CYS A 145 -2.94 1.13 -19.28
C CYS A 145 -4.37 0.65 -19.05
N GLU A 146 -5.29 1.57 -18.81
CA GLU A 146 -6.71 1.27 -18.63
C GLU A 146 -7.41 0.80 -19.94
N VAL A 147 -6.79 1.09 -21.10
CA VAL A 147 -7.34 0.72 -22.42
C VAL A 147 -6.94 -0.68 -22.85
N CYS A 148 -5.67 -1.06 -22.71
CA CYS A 148 -5.18 -2.37 -23.17
C CYS A 148 -4.73 -3.32 -22.05
N GLY A 149 -4.81 -2.91 -20.78
CA GLY A 149 -4.43 -3.71 -19.62
C GLY A 149 -2.92 -3.96 -19.47
N ALA A 150 -2.08 -3.35 -20.30
CA ALA A 150 -0.63 -3.54 -20.23
C ALA A 150 -0.06 -2.87 -18.97
N THR A 151 0.87 -3.54 -18.30
CA THR A 151 1.70 -3.00 -17.21
C THR A 151 3.06 -2.57 -17.73
N TYR A 152 3.63 -1.52 -17.15
CA TYR A 152 4.92 -0.95 -17.52
C TYR A 152 5.47 -0.09 -16.37
N SER A 153 6.74 0.31 -16.48
CA SER A 153 7.32 1.31 -15.57
C SER A 153 6.89 2.72 -15.97
N PRO A 154 6.73 3.67 -15.03
CA PRO A 154 6.48 5.08 -15.34
C PRO A 154 7.47 5.69 -16.33
N THR A 155 8.70 5.22 -16.31
CA THR A 155 9.77 5.66 -17.20
C THR A 155 9.62 5.22 -18.66
N GLU A 156 8.73 4.27 -18.94
CA GLU A 156 8.41 3.78 -20.29
C GLU A 156 7.31 4.58 -20.98
N LEU A 157 6.55 5.40 -20.21
CA LEU A 157 5.53 6.27 -20.79
C LEU A 157 6.13 7.27 -21.77
N LYS A 158 5.46 7.42 -22.91
CA LYS A 158 5.81 8.48 -23.86
C LYS A 158 5.07 9.76 -23.47
N ASP A 159 5.73 10.90 -23.70
CA ASP A 159 5.20 12.22 -23.37
C ASP A 159 4.67 12.31 -21.92
N ALA A 160 5.44 11.73 -20.98
CA ALA A 160 5.07 11.72 -19.58
C ALA A 160 5.00 13.13 -19.00
N TYR A 161 4.00 13.37 -18.14
CA TYR A 161 3.84 14.62 -17.40
C TYR A 161 3.40 14.37 -15.97
N SER A 162 3.77 15.30 -15.09
CA SER A 162 3.34 15.29 -13.69
C SER A 162 1.86 15.67 -13.58
N VAL A 163 1.06 14.86 -12.91
CA VAL A 163 -0.34 15.18 -12.61
C VAL A 163 -0.45 16.35 -11.61
N VAL A 164 0.62 16.61 -10.86
CA VAL A 164 0.62 17.63 -9.79
C VAL A 164 0.91 19.03 -10.32
N SER A 165 1.83 19.16 -11.28
CA SER A 165 2.26 20.45 -11.82
C SER A 165 1.98 20.62 -13.31
N GLY A 166 1.79 19.53 -14.05
CA GLY A 166 1.80 19.50 -15.52
C GLY A 166 3.20 19.52 -16.13
N ALA A 167 4.26 19.66 -15.31
CA ALA A 167 5.61 19.71 -15.80
C ALA A 167 6.07 18.38 -16.40
N LYS A 168 7.04 18.46 -17.33
CA LYS A 168 7.72 17.29 -17.85
C LYS A 168 8.68 16.75 -16.78
N PRO A 169 8.50 15.48 -16.33
CA PRO A 169 9.37 14.90 -15.32
C PRO A 169 10.81 14.71 -15.85
N VAL A 170 11.75 14.72 -14.92
CA VAL A 170 13.15 14.36 -15.18
C VAL A 170 13.50 13.09 -14.43
N LEU A 171 14.47 12.32 -14.91
CA LEU A 171 15.01 11.18 -14.17
C LEU A 171 15.93 11.68 -13.07
N LYS A 172 15.77 11.14 -11.88
CA LYS A 172 16.62 11.41 -10.73
C LYS A 172 16.86 10.11 -9.95
N GLU A 173 18.09 9.93 -9.51
CA GLU A 173 18.46 8.77 -8.70
C GLU A 173 18.09 9.00 -7.24
N SER A 174 17.63 7.91 -6.60
CA SER A 174 17.34 7.86 -5.18
C SER A 174 17.77 6.53 -4.59
N LEU A 175 18.32 6.57 -3.38
CA LEU A 175 18.65 5.37 -2.61
C LEU A 175 17.36 4.83 -1.97
N HIS A 176 17.02 3.58 -2.29
CA HIS A 176 15.85 2.89 -1.74
C HIS A 176 16.23 1.70 -0.88
N TYR A 177 15.31 1.35 0.02
CA TYR A 177 15.42 0.21 0.93
C TYR A 177 14.48 -0.89 0.46
N PHE A 178 15.02 -2.10 0.39
CA PHE A 178 14.29 -3.27 -0.11
C PHE A 178 14.28 -4.37 0.94
N PHE A 179 13.13 -5.03 1.09
CA PHE A 179 13.10 -6.32 1.73
C PHE A 179 13.58 -7.39 0.72
N ASP A 180 14.62 -8.13 1.10
CA ASP A 180 15.22 -9.17 0.25
C ASP A 180 14.37 -10.44 0.27
N LEU A 181 13.19 -10.36 -0.37
CA LEU A 181 12.23 -11.45 -0.45
C LEU A 181 12.81 -12.75 -1.03
N PRO A 182 13.72 -12.72 -2.04
CA PRO A 182 14.40 -13.93 -2.53
C PRO A 182 15.10 -14.75 -1.44
N LYS A 183 15.67 -14.09 -0.42
CA LYS A 183 16.33 -14.76 0.72
C LYS A 183 15.38 -15.63 1.53
N ALA A 184 14.09 -15.30 1.55
CA ALA A 184 13.06 -16.05 2.26
C ALA A 184 12.38 -17.13 1.40
N LYS A 185 12.83 -17.35 0.16
CA LYS A 185 12.17 -18.21 -0.83
C LYS A 185 11.83 -19.59 -0.30
N ASP A 186 12.82 -20.30 0.22
CA ASP A 186 12.64 -21.70 0.63
C ASP A 186 11.69 -21.82 1.82
N PHE A 187 11.83 -20.92 2.80
CA PHE A 187 10.92 -20.83 3.94
C PHE A 187 9.47 -20.53 3.50
N LEU A 188 9.28 -19.54 2.64
CA LEU A 188 7.95 -19.16 2.16
C LEU A 188 7.30 -20.27 1.33
N HIS A 189 8.06 -20.94 0.47
CA HIS A 189 7.58 -22.04 -0.34
C HIS A 189 7.13 -23.23 0.51
N ASP A 190 7.94 -23.62 1.48
CA ASP A 190 7.58 -24.66 2.44
C ASP A 190 6.34 -24.30 3.28
N TYR A 191 6.30 -23.08 3.81
CA TYR A 191 5.17 -22.57 4.59
C TYR A 191 3.86 -22.59 3.78
N ILE A 192 3.87 -22.10 2.55
CA ILE A 192 2.68 -22.06 1.68
C ILE A 192 2.17 -23.46 1.36
N LYS A 193 3.08 -24.43 1.11
CA LYS A 193 2.69 -25.79 0.72
C LYS A 193 2.34 -26.69 1.90
N ASN A 194 3.04 -26.59 3.00
CA ASN A 194 3.05 -27.59 4.04
C ASN A 194 2.45 -27.17 5.39
N SER A 195 2.20 -25.87 5.61
CA SER A 195 1.64 -25.37 6.88
C SER A 195 0.16 -25.74 7.10
N GLY A 196 -0.59 -26.01 6.03
CA GLY A 196 -2.03 -26.23 6.09
C GLY A 196 -2.88 -24.98 6.38
N VAL A 197 -2.26 -23.80 6.47
CA VAL A 197 -2.98 -22.53 6.74
C VAL A 197 -3.44 -21.81 5.47
N ILE A 198 -2.90 -22.19 4.32
CA ILE A 198 -3.23 -21.61 3.02
C ILE A 198 -4.16 -22.57 2.26
N GLN A 199 -5.24 -22.06 1.70
CA GLN A 199 -6.13 -22.83 0.84
C GLN A 199 -5.37 -23.35 -0.39
N THR A 200 -5.64 -24.56 -0.83
CA THR A 200 -4.92 -25.23 -1.92
C THR A 200 -4.90 -24.41 -3.21
N GLU A 201 -6.05 -23.81 -3.55
CA GLU A 201 -6.18 -22.98 -4.75
C GLU A 201 -5.27 -21.74 -4.70
N MET A 202 -5.18 -21.12 -3.52
CA MET A 202 -4.31 -19.97 -3.28
C MET A 202 -2.82 -20.38 -3.31
N ALA A 203 -2.48 -21.52 -2.68
CA ALA A 203 -1.13 -22.06 -2.71
C ALA A 203 -0.67 -22.34 -4.16
N ASN A 204 -1.55 -22.93 -4.98
CA ASN A 204 -1.28 -23.19 -6.39
C ASN A 204 -1.07 -21.88 -7.19
N LYS A 205 -1.85 -20.84 -6.91
CA LYS A 205 -1.69 -19.55 -7.56
C LYS A 205 -0.38 -18.86 -7.18
N LEU A 206 0.01 -18.94 -5.92
CA LEU A 206 1.28 -18.38 -5.43
C LEU A 206 2.52 -19.08 -6.01
N GLU A 207 2.40 -20.34 -6.47
CA GLU A 207 3.50 -21.07 -7.13
C GLU A 207 4.04 -20.35 -8.38
N GLU A 208 3.20 -19.58 -9.05
CA GLU A 208 3.62 -18.77 -10.21
C GLU A 208 4.73 -17.79 -9.83
N TRP A 209 4.66 -17.20 -8.65
CA TRP A 209 5.66 -16.23 -8.17
C TRP A 209 7.02 -16.89 -7.92
N PHE A 210 7.01 -18.13 -7.38
CA PHE A 210 8.24 -18.88 -7.14
C PHE A 210 8.88 -19.34 -8.46
N THR A 211 8.06 -19.70 -9.44
CA THR A 211 8.50 -20.11 -10.78
C THR A 211 9.10 -18.94 -11.56
N GLN A 212 8.49 -17.75 -11.47
CA GLN A 212 9.00 -16.54 -12.11
C GLN A 212 10.23 -15.96 -11.39
N GLY A 213 10.47 -16.36 -10.15
CA GLY A 213 11.50 -15.85 -9.28
C GLY A 213 11.05 -14.64 -8.47
N LEU A 214 11.15 -14.76 -7.14
CA LEU A 214 10.85 -13.64 -6.23
C LEU A 214 11.83 -12.50 -6.45
N LYS A 215 11.33 -11.27 -6.41
CA LYS A 215 12.14 -10.05 -6.52
C LYS A 215 12.20 -9.33 -5.17
N PRO A 216 13.25 -8.57 -4.91
CA PRO A 216 13.28 -7.66 -3.76
C PRO A 216 12.08 -6.73 -3.78
N TRP A 217 11.53 -6.47 -2.60
CA TRP A 217 10.36 -5.62 -2.45
C TRP A 217 10.76 -4.25 -1.92
N ASP A 218 10.54 -3.20 -2.70
CA ASP A 218 10.80 -1.81 -2.29
C ASP A 218 9.83 -1.41 -1.17
N ILE A 219 10.39 -1.18 0.01
CA ILE A 219 9.66 -0.81 1.22
C ILE A 219 9.80 0.67 1.57
N SER A 220 10.48 1.44 0.73
CA SER A 220 10.73 2.87 0.98
C SER A 220 9.99 3.79 0.02
N ARG A 221 9.78 5.01 0.47
CA ARG A 221 9.26 6.13 -0.34
C ARG A 221 10.06 7.39 -0.04
N ASP A 222 10.27 8.20 -1.06
CA ASP A 222 10.91 9.49 -0.95
C ASP A 222 9.99 10.57 -0.35
N SER A 223 10.58 11.51 0.37
CA SER A 223 9.88 12.71 0.83
C SER A 223 9.45 13.60 -0.38
N PRO A 224 8.28 14.28 -0.31
CA PRO A 224 7.30 14.24 0.78
C PRO A 224 6.39 13.02 0.69
N TYR A 225 6.19 12.35 1.80
CA TYR A 225 5.29 11.20 1.88
C TYR A 225 4.59 11.18 3.25
N PHE A 226 3.31 10.84 3.28
CA PHE A 226 2.57 10.66 4.51
C PHE A 226 2.67 9.21 4.96
N GLY A 227 3.50 8.97 5.94
CA GLY A 227 3.83 7.66 6.49
C GLY A 227 4.77 7.78 7.69
N PHE A 228 5.28 6.67 8.16
CA PHE A 228 6.32 6.66 9.19
C PHE A 228 7.69 6.69 8.54
N LYS A 229 8.62 7.43 9.15
CA LYS A 229 10.01 7.41 8.69
C LYS A 229 10.66 6.06 8.98
N ILE A 230 11.43 5.59 8.02
CA ILE A 230 12.27 4.40 8.20
C ILE A 230 13.36 4.72 9.25
N PRO A 231 13.52 3.91 10.31
CA PRO A 231 14.52 4.14 11.35
C PRO A 231 15.93 4.34 10.80
N GLY A 232 16.61 5.39 11.27
CA GLY A 232 17.96 5.73 10.84
C GLY A 232 18.06 6.42 9.48
N THR A 233 16.93 6.90 8.91
CA THR A 233 16.91 7.72 7.71
C THR A 233 16.36 9.12 7.99
N GLU A 234 16.71 10.10 7.15
CA GLU A 234 16.21 11.48 7.31
C GLU A 234 14.96 11.75 6.43
N ASP A 235 14.90 11.13 5.24
CA ASP A 235 13.97 11.48 4.16
C ASP A 235 13.25 10.27 3.54
N LYS A 236 13.33 9.09 4.18
CA LYS A 236 12.67 7.87 3.70
C LYS A 236 11.55 7.43 4.64
N TYR A 237 10.45 6.99 4.02
CA TYR A 237 9.20 6.58 4.65
C TYR A 237 8.83 5.17 4.25
#